data_56a1d59bcb69790d860a9428b7888a22
#
_entry.id   56a1d59bcb69790d860a9428b7888a22
#
_cell.length_a   1.000
_cell.length_b   1.000
_cell.length_c   1.000
_cell.angle_alpha   90.00
_cell.angle_beta   90.00
_cell.angle_gamma   90.00
#
_symmetry.space_group_name_H-M   'P 1'
#
loop_
_entity.id
_entity.type
_entity.pdbx_description
1 polymer ?
#
loop_
_entity_poly.entity_id
_entity_poly.type
_entity_poly.pdbx_seq_one_letter_code
_entity_poly.pdbx_strand_id
1 'polypeptide(L)'
;MRSKTSYFNETVFWKNITHFWPVWLIYTILLLCMVPLRLLVNSGISYEGYSAQEIKEIKMNNFMQILFSDGSGALIALLSLAIGIIVAMAVFYYLYNNRSSHLFHSLPLKRTELFISNFLSGICMLVVPVLLAFILGTVCCIMQGITSLQYLLAWALMLTGESFFFYSMAIFVGMFSGQLLAMPVFTIILNLSL
;
A
#
# COMPACT_ATOMS: atom_id res chain seq x y z
N MET A 1 20.05 23.12 28.90
CA MET A 1 18.87 22.65 28.15
C MET A 1 19.09 21.17 27.73
N ARG A 2 18.38 20.23 28.36
CA ARG A 2 18.44 18.82 27.95
C ARG A 2 17.74 18.70 26.59
N SER A 3 18.48 18.42 25.51
CA SER A 3 17.95 18.06 24.23
C SER A 3 17.04 16.83 24.42
N LYS A 4 15.74 17.01 24.24
CA LYS A 4 14.83 15.87 24.13
C LYS A 4 15.34 15.04 22.94
N THR A 5 15.80 13.83 23.19
CA THR A 5 16.14 12.85 22.16
C THR A 5 14.86 12.38 21.51
N SER A 6 14.34 13.18 20.58
CA SER A 6 13.23 12.76 19.73
C SER A 6 13.80 11.80 18.70
N TYR A 7 13.28 10.58 18.61
CA TYR A 7 13.60 9.61 17.55
C TYR A 7 12.76 9.83 16.29
N PHE A 8 11.86 10.79 16.29
CA PHE A 8 10.93 11.08 15.21
C PHE A 8 10.91 12.58 14.90
N ASN A 9 11.00 12.90 13.61
CA ASN A 9 10.92 14.29 13.12
C ASN A 9 9.63 14.46 12.31
N GLU A 10 8.67 15.17 12.91
CA GLU A 10 7.36 15.43 12.32
C GLU A 10 7.45 16.20 10.99
N THR A 11 8.37 17.16 10.92
CA THR A 11 8.55 17.96 9.69
C THR A 11 8.97 17.12 8.49
N VAL A 12 9.89 16.17 8.68
CA VAL A 12 10.34 15.26 7.63
C VAL A 12 9.21 14.33 7.22
N PHE A 13 8.46 13.79 8.17
CA PHE A 13 7.32 12.92 7.94
C PHE A 13 6.25 13.59 7.07
N TRP A 14 5.76 14.76 7.47
CA TRP A 14 4.75 15.50 6.71
C TRP A 14 5.24 15.96 5.35
N LYS A 15 6.50 16.39 5.26
CA LYS A 15 7.11 16.76 3.98
C LYS A 15 7.11 15.60 2.98
N ASN A 16 7.41 14.39 3.42
CA ASN A 16 7.37 13.21 2.54
C ASN A 16 5.95 12.93 2.05
N ILE A 17 4.97 12.89 2.95
CA ILE A 17 3.57 12.62 2.60
C ILE A 17 3.05 13.66 1.60
N THR A 18 3.33 14.94 1.83
CA THR A 18 2.89 16.02 0.94
C THR A 18 3.67 16.08 -0.37
N HIS A 19 4.95 15.76 -0.36
CA HIS A 19 5.76 15.79 -1.57
C HIS A 19 5.43 14.62 -2.52
N PHE A 20 5.21 13.43 -1.97
CA PHE A 20 4.93 12.22 -2.74
C PHE A 20 3.42 11.90 -2.82
N TRP A 21 2.56 12.92 -2.67
CA TRP A 21 1.11 12.74 -2.75
C TRP A 21 0.62 12.05 -4.04
N PRO A 22 1.24 12.22 -5.22
CA PRO A 22 0.76 11.54 -6.41
C PRO A 22 0.91 10.01 -6.32
N VAL A 23 1.95 9.53 -5.64
CA VAL A 23 2.22 8.10 -5.52
C VAL A 23 1.10 7.38 -4.73
N TRP A 24 0.81 7.86 -3.53
CA TRP A 24 -0.23 7.22 -2.72
C TRP A 24 -1.65 7.52 -3.24
N LEU A 25 -1.85 8.64 -3.98
CA LEU A 25 -3.12 8.93 -4.63
C LEU A 25 -3.39 7.95 -5.79
N ILE A 26 -2.42 7.72 -6.67
CA ILE A 26 -2.55 6.72 -7.75
C ILE A 26 -2.83 5.33 -7.16
N TYR A 27 -2.11 4.95 -6.11
CA TYR A 27 -2.34 3.69 -5.42
C TYR A 27 -3.77 3.59 -4.85
N THR A 28 -4.25 4.66 -4.21
CA THR A 28 -5.63 4.75 -3.71
C THR A 28 -6.64 4.54 -4.84
N ILE A 29 -6.49 5.24 -5.95
CA ILE A 29 -7.40 5.12 -7.12
C ILE A 29 -7.41 3.68 -7.64
N LEU A 30 -6.24 3.05 -7.78
CA LEU A 30 -6.14 1.66 -8.23
C LEU A 30 -6.88 0.70 -7.30
N LEU A 31 -6.72 0.84 -5.98
CA LEU A 31 -7.41 0.01 -5.00
C LEU A 31 -8.93 0.24 -5.02
N LEU A 32 -9.37 1.49 -5.17
CA LEU A 32 -10.79 1.82 -5.29
C LEU A 32 -11.42 1.23 -6.55
N CYS A 33 -10.69 1.20 -7.65
CA CYS A 33 -11.14 0.54 -8.89
C CYS A 33 -11.19 -0.99 -8.76
N MET A 34 -10.26 -1.59 -7.99
CA MET A 34 -10.21 -3.05 -7.86
C MET A 34 -11.34 -3.65 -7.03
N VAL A 35 -11.70 -3.04 -5.91
CA VAL A 35 -12.68 -3.63 -4.98
C VAL A 35 -13.95 -2.80 -4.90
N PRO A 36 -13.99 -1.56 -4.38
CA PRO A 36 -15.25 -0.82 -4.22
C PRO A 36 -16.00 -0.61 -5.53
N LEU A 37 -15.30 -0.23 -6.61
CA LEU A 37 -15.96 0.01 -7.90
C LEU A 37 -16.55 -1.27 -8.49
N ARG A 38 -15.85 -2.40 -8.43
CA ARG A 38 -16.36 -3.69 -8.89
C ARG A 38 -17.57 -4.14 -8.10
N LEU A 39 -17.59 -3.92 -6.79
CA LEU A 39 -18.75 -4.19 -5.95
C LEU A 39 -19.93 -3.33 -6.38
N LEU A 40 -19.74 -2.04 -6.65
CA LEU A 40 -20.81 -1.15 -7.12
C LEU A 40 -21.36 -1.56 -8.49
N VAL A 41 -20.51 -1.92 -9.44
CA VAL A 41 -20.94 -2.36 -10.77
C VAL A 41 -21.77 -3.65 -10.67
N ASN A 42 -21.37 -4.60 -9.83
CA ASN A 42 -22.11 -5.85 -9.64
C ASN A 42 -23.44 -5.66 -8.89
N SER A 43 -23.66 -4.53 -8.22
CA SER A 43 -24.94 -4.24 -7.57
C SER A 43 -26.08 -3.97 -8.57
N GLY A 44 -25.75 -3.60 -9.81
CA GLY A 44 -26.74 -3.31 -10.87
C GLY A 44 -27.28 -4.55 -11.60
N ILE A 45 -26.88 -5.77 -11.22
CA ILE A 45 -27.36 -6.99 -11.85
C ILE A 45 -28.79 -7.30 -11.37
N SER A 46 -29.73 -7.42 -12.31
CA SER A 46 -31.11 -7.86 -12.00
C SER A 46 -31.14 -9.36 -11.70
N TYR A 47 -31.69 -9.73 -10.57
CA TYR A 47 -31.82 -11.13 -10.14
C TYR A 47 -33.26 -11.63 -10.33
N GLU A 48 -33.91 -11.29 -11.46
CA GLU A 48 -35.29 -11.73 -11.76
C GLU A 48 -35.30 -13.25 -11.92
N GLY A 49 -36.21 -13.92 -11.17
CA GLY A 49 -36.42 -15.37 -11.24
C GLY A 49 -35.59 -16.21 -10.24
N TYR A 50 -34.76 -15.62 -9.43
CA TYR A 50 -33.99 -16.32 -8.40
C TYR A 50 -34.65 -16.22 -7.01
N SER A 51 -34.55 -17.29 -6.22
CA SER A 51 -34.97 -17.27 -4.82
C SER A 51 -34.06 -16.38 -3.94
N ALA A 52 -34.54 -15.93 -2.80
CA ALA A 52 -33.78 -15.10 -1.89
C ALA A 52 -32.47 -15.76 -1.39
N GLN A 53 -32.44 -17.10 -1.28
CA GLN A 53 -31.25 -17.86 -0.90
C GLN A 53 -30.24 -17.91 -2.04
N GLU A 54 -30.68 -18.20 -3.26
CA GLU A 54 -29.81 -18.21 -4.45
C GLU A 54 -29.15 -16.84 -4.72
N ILE A 55 -29.91 -15.75 -4.55
CA ILE A 55 -29.41 -14.38 -4.66
C ILE A 55 -28.28 -14.13 -3.67
N LYS A 56 -28.43 -14.59 -2.42
CA LYS A 56 -27.42 -14.45 -1.39
C LYS A 56 -26.14 -15.24 -1.73
N GLU A 57 -26.29 -16.45 -2.24
CA GLU A 57 -25.16 -17.29 -2.66
C GLU A 57 -24.42 -16.70 -3.87
N ILE A 58 -25.15 -16.22 -4.88
CA ILE A 58 -24.57 -15.57 -6.06
C ILE A 58 -23.79 -14.32 -5.66
N LYS A 59 -24.37 -13.47 -4.82
CA LYS A 59 -23.69 -12.27 -4.31
C LYS A 59 -22.41 -12.62 -3.54
N MET A 60 -22.47 -13.66 -2.72
CA MET A 60 -21.34 -14.12 -1.94
C MET A 60 -20.22 -14.67 -2.83
N ASN A 61 -20.58 -15.50 -3.82
CA ASN A 61 -19.62 -16.03 -4.78
C ASN A 61 -18.95 -14.93 -5.61
N ASN A 62 -19.73 -13.96 -6.10
CA ASN A 62 -19.20 -12.80 -6.81
C ASN A 62 -18.25 -11.97 -5.93
N PHE A 63 -18.62 -11.77 -4.67
CA PHE A 63 -17.78 -11.07 -3.71
C PHE A 63 -16.44 -11.78 -3.49
N MET A 64 -16.48 -13.10 -3.30
CA MET A 64 -15.27 -13.91 -3.15
C MET A 64 -14.41 -13.91 -4.41
N GLN A 65 -15.00 -13.96 -5.59
CA GLN A 65 -14.26 -13.83 -6.86
C GLN A 65 -13.57 -12.47 -7.00
N ILE A 66 -14.22 -11.38 -6.58
CA ILE A 66 -13.59 -10.05 -6.64
C ILE A 66 -12.37 -9.98 -5.73
N LEU A 67 -12.43 -10.58 -4.55
CA LEU A 67 -11.35 -10.51 -3.56
C LEU A 67 -10.22 -11.50 -3.83
N PHE A 68 -10.54 -12.74 -4.21
CA PHE A 68 -9.62 -13.88 -4.15
C PHE A 68 -9.54 -14.71 -5.44
N SER A 69 -10.08 -14.25 -6.59
CA SER A 69 -9.88 -15.02 -7.84
C SER A 69 -8.40 -15.09 -8.22
N ASP A 70 -8.00 -16.16 -8.89
CA ASP A 70 -6.60 -16.38 -9.29
C ASP A 70 -5.99 -15.20 -10.05
N GLY A 71 -6.78 -14.58 -10.93
CA GLY A 71 -6.36 -13.37 -11.65
C GLY A 71 -6.23 -12.13 -10.76
N SER A 72 -7.13 -11.96 -9.78
CA SER A 72 -7.07 -10.81 -8.86
C SER A 72 -5.93 -10.95 -7.86
N GLY A 73 -5.66 -12.14 -7.34
CA GLY A 73 -4.56 -12.39 -6.42
C GLY A 73 -3.20 -12.07 -7.03
N ALA A 74 -2.93 -12.56 -8.25
CA ALA A 74 -1.69 -12.25 -8.95
C ALA A 74 -1.53 -10.75 -9.25
N LEU A 75 -2.60 -10.07 -9.66
CA LEU A 75 -2.57 -8.62 -9.91
C LEU A 75 -2.33 -7.83 -8.62
N ILE A 76 -2.91 -8.24 -7.51
CA ILE A 76 -2.71 -7.63 -6.19
C ILE A 76 -1.25 -7.78 -5.75
N ALA A 77 -0.68 -8.98 -5.87
CA ALA A 77 0.72 -9.24 -5.53
C ALA A 77 1.70 -8.41 -6.39
N LEU A 78 1.46 -8.32 -7.71
CA LEU A 78 2.25 -7.48 -8.60
C LEU A 78 2.12 -5.99 -8.26
N LEU A 79 0.91 -5.54 -7.92
CA LEU A 79 0.65 -4.15 -7.54
C LEU A 79 1.32 -3.81 -6.21
N SER A 80 1.24 -4.69 -5.21
CA SER A 80 1.89 -4.51 -3.91
C SER A 80 3.42 -4.49 -4.03
N LEU A 81 4.00 -5.34 -4.88
CA LEU A 81 5.42 -5.31 -5.22
C LEU A 81 5.83 -3.99 -5.87
N ALA A 82 5.11 -3.57 -6.91
CA ALA A 82 5.42 -2.34 -7.63
C ALA A 82 5.33 -1.11 -6.73
N ILE A 83 4.23 -0.99 -5.96
CA ILE A 83 4.04 0.18 -5.09
C ILE A 83 5.01 0.17 -3.92
N GLY A 84 5.34 -1.00 -3.35
CA GLY A 84 6.34 -1.14 -2.30
C GLY A 84 7.71 -0.62 -2.76
N ILE A 85 8.15 -0.98 -3.97
CA ILE A 85 9.39 -0.49 -4.56
C ILE A 85 9.33 1.01 -4.83
N ILE A 86 8.24 1.51 -5.43
CA ILE A 86 8.09 2.93 -5.78
C ILE A 86 8.11 3.80 -4.52
N VAL A 87 7.39 3.42 -3.47
CA VAL A 87 7.37 4.14 -2.19
C VAL A 87 8.74 4.10 -1.52
N ALA A 88 9.43 2.95 -1.54
CA ALA A 88 10.78 2.85 -1.01
C ALA A 88 11.76 3.77 -1.75
N MET A 89 11.72 3.77 -3.08
CA MET A 89 12.54 4.68 -3.90
C MET A 89 12.22 6.15 -3.62
N ALA A 90 10.95 6.52 -3.54
CA ALA A 90 10.50 7.88 -3.30
C ALA A 90 11.01 8.39 -1.94
N VAL A 91 10.77 7.63 -0.87
CA VAL A 91 11.10 8.04 0.50
C VAL A 91 12.61 8.06 0.74
N PHE A 92 13.36 7.11 0.18
CA PHE A 92 14.81 7.00 0.34
C PHE A 92 15.63 7.64 -0.78
N TYR A 93 15.00 8.35 -1.72
CA TYR A 93 15.66 9.08 -2.81
C TYR A 93 16.79 10.00 -2.32
N TYR A 94 16.63 10.59 -1.14
CA TYR A 94 17.63 11.49 -0.57
C TYR A 94 18.99 10.85 -0.32
N LEU A 95 19.05 9.52 -0.10
CA LEU A 95 20.31 8.79 0.13
C LEU A 95 21.18 8.74 -1.13
N TYR A 96 20.56 8.78 -2.30
CA TYR A 96 21.20 8.59 -3.60
C TYR A 96 21.50 9.91 -4.32
N ASN A 97 20.92 11.03 -3.86
CA ASN A 97 21.14 12.32 -4.48
C ASN A 97 22.22 13.11 -3.73
N ASN A 98 23.38 13.30 -4.35
CA ASN A 98 24.54 14.00 -3.77
C ASN A 98 24.19 15.42 -3.30
N ARG A 99 23.32 16.16 -4.02
CA ARG A 99 22.88 17.50 -3.61
C ARG A 99 22.06 17.48 -2.31
N SER A 100 21.19 16.48 -2.17
CA SER A 100 20.37 16.31 -0.96
C SER A 100 21.20 15.82 0.22
N SER A 101 22.16 14.93 0.01
CA SER A 101 22.99 14.38 1.08
C SER A 101 23.82 15.45 1.78
N HIS A 102 24.38 16.41 1.04
CA HIS A 102 25.12 17.54 1.62
C HIS A 102 24.22 18.44 2.49
N LEU A 103 22.99 18.69 2.07
CA LEU A 103 22.02 19.46 2.87
C LEU A 103 21.62 18.73 4.15
N PHE A 104 21.42 17.41 4.10
CA PHE A 104 21.07 16.60 5.27
C PHE A 104 22.26 16.45 6.25
N HIS A 105 23.50 16.47 5.78
CA HIS A 105 24.69 16.45 6.63
C HIS A 105 24.92 17.78 7.37
N SER A 106 24.39 18.89 6.85
CA SER A 106 24.45 20.21 7.53
C SER A 106 23.35 20.41 8.56
N LEU A 107 22.29 19.57 8.57
CA LEU A 107 21.23 19.65 9.56
C LEU A 107 21.65 18.95 10.87
N PRO A 108 21.33 19.49 12.04
CA PRO A 108 21.64 18.89 13.34
C PRO A 108 20.69 17.73 13.69
N LEU A 109 20.38 16.88 12.68
CA LEU A 109 19.48 15.73 12.84
C LEU A 109 20.32 14.43 12.96
N LYS A 110 19.92 13.56 13.87
CA LYS A 110 20.53 12.24 14.00
C LYS A 110 20.10 11.36 12.81
N ARG A 111 21.02 10.58 12.28
CA ARG A 111 20.74 9.65 11.16
C ARG A 111 19.58 8.70 11.47
N THR A 112 19.46 8.27 12.72
CA THR A 112 18.35 7.40 13.19
C THR A 112 17.00 8.11 13.16
N GLU A 113 16.92 9.39 13.52
CA GLU A 113 15.68 10.17 13.44
C GLU A 113 15.21 10.30 11.99
N LEU A 114 16.15 10.58 11.09
CA LEU A 114 15.84 10.71 9.67
C LEU A 114 15.35 9.39 9.09
N PHE A 115 16.02 8.28 9.41
CA PHE A 115 15.63 6.96 8.93
C PHE A 115 14.24 6.56 9.43
N ILE A 116 13.98 6.69 10.73
CA ILE A 116 12.69 6.31 11.32
C ILE A 116 11.56 7.16 10.75
N SER A 117 11.75 8.49 10.63
CA SER A 117 10.72 9.39 10.08
C SER A 117 10.39 9.05 8.62
N ASN A 118 11.41 8.75 7.80
CA ASN A 118 11.21 8.33 6.42
C ASN A 118 10.55 6.96 6.34
N PHE A 119 10.99 5.99 7.11
CA PHE A 119 10.42 4.65 7.15
C PHE A 119 8.92 4.67 7.52
N LEU A 120 8.56 5.43 8.57
CA LEU A 120 7.17 5.60 8.99
C LEU A 120 6.33 6.34 7.95
N SER A 121 6.88 7.34 7.26
CA SER A 121 6.14 8.03 6.20
C SER A 121 5.79 7.09 5.04
N GLY A 122 6.70 6.19 4.65
CA GLY A 122 6.44 5.18 3.65
C GLY A 122 5.37 4.16 4.07
N ILE A 123 5.41 3.67 5.32
CA ILE A 123 4.35 2.81 5.86
C ILE A 123 2.99 3.52 5.81
N CYS A 124 2.94 4.79 6.20
CA CYS A 124 1.70 5.57 6.16
C CYS A 124 1.15 5.67 4.72
N MET A 125 2.03 5.89 3.72
CA MET A 125 1.64 5.94 2.30
C MET A 125 1.10 4.61 1.78
N LEU A 126 1.48 3.47 2.36
CA LEU A 126 0.95 2.15 2.00
C LEU A 126 -0.35 1.83 2.73
N VAL A 127 -0.42 2.12 4.02
CA VAL A 127 -1.54 1.72 4.88
C VAL A 127 -2.78 2.59 4.65
N VAL A 128 -2.62 3.90 4.49
CA VAL A 128 -3.76 4.83 4.32
C VAL A 128 -4.62 4.49 3.11
N PRO A 129 -4.08 4.21 1.91
CA PRO A 129 -4.88 3.78 0.75
C PRO A 129 -5.67 2.50 1.00
N VAL A 130 -5.06 1.51 1.66
CA VAL A 130 -5.74 0.24 1.97
C VAL A 130 -6.88 0.46 2.96
N LEU A 131 -6.68 1.29 3.99
CA LEU A 131 -7.74 1.66 4.94
C LEU A 131 -8.91 2.38 4.25
N LEU A 132 -8.62 3.31 3.34
CA LEU A 132 -9.65 4.00 2.57
C LEU A 132 -10.44 3.02 1.70
N ALA A 133 -9.76 2.11 0.99
CA ALA A 133 -10.40 1.08 0.17
C ALA A 133 -11.24 0.12 1.04
N PHE A 134 -10.75 -0.25 2.23
CA PHE A 134 -11.48 -1.07 3.19
C PHE A 134 -12.75 -0.37 3.68
N ILE A 135 -12.68 0.90 4.09
CA ILE A 135 -13.84 1.66 4.58
C ILE A 135 -14.89 1.79 3.48
N LEU A 136 -14.51 2.18 2.26
CA LEU A 136 -15.44 2.30 1.15
C LEU A 136 -15.97 0.94 0.70
N GLY A 137 -15.17 -0.10 0.72
CA GLY A 137 -15.58 -1.46 0.47
C GLY A 137 -16.62 -1.96 1.48
N THR A 138 -16.45 -1.65 2.77
CA THR A 138 -17.44 -2.00 3.81
C THR A 138 -18.77 -1.30 3.59
N VAL A 139 -18.76 -0.02 3.21
CA VAL A 139 -19.98 0.71 2.86
C VAL A 139 -20.70 0.04 1.68
N CYS A 140 -19.97 -0.31 0.62
CA CYS A 140 -20.54 -1.03 -0.53
C CYS A 140 -21.13 -2.39 -0.15
N CYS A 141 -20.46 -3.17 0.71
CA CYS A 141 -20.95 -4.46 1.21
C CYS A 141 -22.27 -4.30 1.99
N ILE A 142 -22.34 -3.31 2.87
CA ILE A 142 -23.56 -3.02 3.67
C ILE A 142 -24.72 -2.65 2.75
N MET A 143 -24.50 -1.80 1.74
CA MET A 143 -25.53 -1.42 0.76
C MET A 143 -26.06 -2.62 -0.03
N GLN A 144 -25.25 -3.64 -0.28
CA GLN A 144 -25.65 -4.86 -0.99
C GLN A 144 -26.21 -5.96 -0.08
N GLY A 145 -26.23 -5.73 1.25
CA GLY A 145 -26.68 -6.72 2.22
C GLY A 145 -25.70 -7.88 2.43
N ILE A 146 -24.42 -7.70 2.08
CA ILE A 146 -23.36 -8.69 2.32
C ILE A 146 -22.86 -8.51 3.76
N THR A 147 -23.10 -9.52 4.60
CA THR A 147 -22.75 -9.47 6.04
C THR A 147 -21.36 -10.00 6.36
N SER A 148 -20.70 -10.64 5.40
CA SER A 148 -19.43 -11.36 5.59
C SER A 148 -18.21 -10.43 5.49
N LEU A 149 -18.17 -9.38 6.29
CA LEU A 149 -17.08 -8.37 6.32
C LEU A 149 -15.71 -8.94 6.69
N GLN A 150 -15.67 -10.12 7.32
CA GLN A 150 -14.43 -10.81 7.70
C GLN A 150 -13.50 -11.09 6.50
N TYR A 151 -14.06 -11.38 5.31
CA TYR A 151 -13.27 -11.62 4.11
C TYR A 151 -12.65 -10.35 3.54
N LEU A 152 -13.37 -9.22 3.63
CA LEU A 152 -12.83 -7.93 3.24
C LEU A 152 -11.70 -7.49 4.19
N LEU A 153 -11.83 -7.77 5.48
CA LEU A 153 -10.79 -7.51 6.47
C LEU A 153 -9.57 -8.40 6.21
N ALA A 154 -9.78 -9.69 5.93
CA ALA A 154 -8.69 -10.61 5.57
C ALA A 154 -7.93 -10.12 4.33
N TRP A 155 -8.65 -9.69 3.28
CA TRP A 155 -8.07 -9.10 2.08
C TRP A 155 -7.23 -7.85 2.40
N ALA A 156 -7.75 -6.93 3.20
CA ALA A 156 -7.02 -5.71 3.58
C ALA A 156 -5.76 -6.02 4.39
N LEU A 157 -5.82 -7.01 5.28
CA LEU A 157 -4.66 -7.44 6.07
C LEU A 157 -3.60 -8.12 5.20
N MET A 158 -4.01 -9.00 4.27
CA MET A 158 -3.09 -9.63 3.31
C MET A 158 -2.38 -8.57 2.46
N LEU A 159 -3.13 -7.66 1.85
CA LEU A 159 -2.58 -6.60 1.02
C LEU A 159 -1.61 -5.67 1.80
N THR A 160 -1.96 -5.33 3.04
CA THR A 160 -1.09 -4.53 3.91
C THR A 160 0.19 -5.30 4.23
N GLY A 161 0.07 -6.58 4.56
CA GLY A 161 1.21 -7.45 4.86
C GLY A 161 2.16 -7.61 3.67
N GLU A 162 1.63 -7.89 2.48
CA GLU A 162 2.41 -7.99 1.24
C GLU A 162 3.11 -6.66 0.90
N SER A 163 2.38 -5.55 0.94
CA SER A 163 2.96 -4.23 0.66
C SER A 163 4.06 -3.86 1.64
N PHE A 164 3.88 -4.17 2.92
CA PHE A 164 4.89 -3.95 3.94
C PHE A 164 6.12 -4.84 3.74
N PHE A 165 5.92 -6.10 3.36
CA PHE A 165 6.99 -7.04 3.07
C PHE A 165 7.85 -6.54 1.90
N PHE A 166 7.23 -6.21 0.76
CA PHE A 166 7.96 -5.73 -0.41
C PHE A 166 8.63 -4.37 -0.18
N TYR A 167 8.00 -3.48 0.57
CA TYR A 167 8.58 -2.21 0.98
C TYR A 167 9.84 -2.41 1.84
N SER A 168 9.77 -3.29 2.83
CA SER A 168 10.91 -3.58 3.72
C SER A 168 12.06 -4.24 2.96
N MET A 169 11.75 -5.18 2.06
CA MET A 169 12.72 -5.82 1.16
C MET A 169 13.39 -4.79 0.24
N ALA A 170 12.62 -3.89 -0.35
CA ALA A 170 13.15 -2.85 -1.22
C ALA A 170 14.11 -1.92 -0.47
N ILE A 171 13.78 -1.51 0.76
CA ILE A 171 14.67 -0.69 1.59
C ILE A 171 15.95 -1.46 1.93
N PHE A 172 15.82 -2.72 2.34
CA PHE A 172 16.97 -3.56 2.65
C PHE A 172 17.94 -3.66 1.46
N VAL A 173 17.42 -4.00 0.29
CA VAL A 173 18.20 -4.07 -0.95
C VAL A 173 18.80 -2.71 -1.31
N GLY A 174 18.04 -1.64 -1.14
CA GLY A 174 18.47 -0.27 -1.40
C GLY A 174 19.68 0.13 -0.57
N MET A 175 19.72 -0.26 0.70
CA MET A 175 20.86 0.05 1.57
C MET A 175 22.17 -0.62 1.11
N PHE A 176 22.08 -1.77 0.44
CA PHE A 176 23.26 -2.49 -0.06
C PHE A 176 23.68 -2.05 -1.46
N SER A 177 22.75 -1.62 -2.31
CA SER A 177 23.04 -1.39 -3.73
C SER A 177 23.77 -0.08 -4.01
N GLY A 178 23.69 0.92 -3.12
CA GLY A 178 24.33 2.22 -3.29
C GLY A 178 23.86 3.04 -4.50
N GLN A 179 23.01 2.48 -5.37
CA GLN A 179 22.46 3.11 -6.58
C GLN A 179 20.93 2.98 -6.62
N LEU A 180 20.25 4.09 -6.88
CA LEU A 180 18.77 4.14 -6.90
C LEU A 180 18.17 3.17 -7.94
N LEU A 181 18.76 3.10 -9.14
CA LEU A 181 18.25 2.23 -10.22
C LEU A 181 18.51 0.74 -9.99
N ALA A 182 19.50 0.40 -9.18
CA ALA A 182 19.78 -0.99 -8.84
C ALA A 182 18.75 -1.57 -7.83
N MET A 183 18.14 -0.72 -7.03
CA MET A 183 17.15 -1.11 -6.02
C MET A 183 15.97 -1.92 -6.60
N PRO A 184 15.21 -1.44 -7.61
CA PRO A 184 14.12 -2.20 -8.18
C PRO A 184 14.57 -3.51 -8.83
N VAL A 185 15.69 -3.48 -9.57
CA VAL A 185 16.21 -4.67 -10.26
C VAL A 185 16.56 -5.78 -9.27
N PHE A 186 17.34 -5.48 -8.24
CA PHE A 186 17.70 -6.46 -7.23
C PHE A 186 16.51 -6.93 -6.40
N THR A 187 15.55 -6.04 -6.11
CA THR A 187 14.32 -6.44 -5.39
C THR A 187 13.50 -7.41 -6.20
N ILE A 188 13.34 -7.19 -7.51
CA ILE A 188 12.62 -8.10 -8.41
C ILE A 188 13.36 -9.44 -8.52
N ILE A 189 14.68 -9.44 -8.74
CA ILE A 189 15.47 -10.68 -8.84
C ILE A 189 15.34 -11.50 -7.55
N LEU A 190 15.42 -10.85 -6.40
CA LEU A 190 15.36 -11.53 -5.11
C LEU A 190 13.97 -12.13 -4.86
N ASN A 191 12.89 -11.45 -5.27
CA ASN A 191 11.53 -11.99 -5.19
C ASN A 191 11.26 -13.13 -6.18
N LEU A 192 11.91 -13.14 -7.34
CA LEU A 192 11.77 -14.24 -8.29
C LEU A 192 12.59 -15.49 -7.89
N SER A 193 13.56 -15.32 -6.99
CA SER A 193 14.42 -16.41 -6.50
C SER A 193 13.88 -17.10 -5.24
N LEU A 194 12.88 -16.51 -4.59
CA LEU A 194 12.17 -17.05 -3.42
C LEU A 194 10.95 -17.87 -3.83
#